data_a3dfceea05a0aeda74c83a90d8ea3d50
#
_entry.id   a3dfceea05a0aeda74c83a90d8ea3d50
#
_cell.length_a   1.000
_cell.length_b   1.000
_cell.length_c   1.000
_cell.angle_alpha   90.00
_cell.angle_beta   90.00
_cell.angle_gamma   90.00
#
_symmetry.space_group_name_H-M   'P 1'
#
loop_
_entity.id
_entity.type
_entity.pdbx_description
1 polymer ?
#
loop_
_entity_poly.entity_id
_entity_poly.type
_entity_poly.pdbx_seq_one_letter_code
_entity_poly.pdbx_strand_id
1 'polypeptide(L)'
;MIRRIEDRLIRQKLVLLPVIFVVLGFVSGCGNSEKPSIPNQPSASSPSGPAKVNGQPTTTASGLQYWDIVVGTGATAVPGKPVSVHYTGWLTSGEKFDSSVDRGKPFVFSLGEGQVIKGWDEGVAGMKAGGKRQLRIPPSLGYGDSGAGGVIPPKATLVFDVELIEVGK
;
A
#
# COMPACT_ATOMS: atom_id res chain seq x y z
N MET A 1 7.70 46.07 26.78
CA MET A 1 7.52 45.65 28.17
C MET A 1 7.94 44.19 28.26
N ILE A 2 9.09 44.00 28.85
CA ILE A 2 9.90 42.79 29.00
C ILE A 2 9.32 41.94 30.13
N ARG A 3 9.30 40.62 29.97
CA ARG A 3 9.48 39.59 31.00
C ARG A 3 9.38 38.22 30.32
N ARG A 4 10.48 37.54 30.04
CA ARG A 4 11.36 36.72 30.87
C ARG A 4 10.56 35.74 31.75
N ILE A 5 10.81 34.46 31.59
CA ILE A 5 10.83 33.37 32.59
C ILE A 5 11.24 32.11 31.82
N GLU A 6 12.50 31.73 31.82
CA GLU A 6 13.24 30.95 32.82
C GLU A 6 12.72 29.51 32.99
N ASP A 7 13.56 28.64 32.48
CA ASP A 7 14.15 27.45 33.12
C ASP A 7 13.29 26.61 34.07
N ARG A 8 13.15 25.37 33.69
CA ARG A 8 13.21 24.25 34.64
C ARG A 8 13.92 23.04 34.08
N LEU A 9 15.21 23.05 34.24
CA LEU A 9 16.01 21.82 34.36
C LEU A 9 15.49 21.02 35.56
N ILE A 10 15.03 19.82 35.35
CA ILE A 10 14.83 18.83 36.40
C ILE A 10 15.66 17.61 36.10
N ARG A 11 16.84 17.64 36.67
CA ARG A 11 17.57 16.59 37.39
C ARG A 11 17.32 15.16 36.94
N GLN A 12 18.32 14.70 36.25
CA GLN A 12 18.74 13.30 36.23
C GLN A 12 18.94 12.80 37.66
N LYS A 13 18.22 11.81 38.08
CA LYS A 13 18.62 10.95 39.18
C LYS A 13 19.25 9.68 38.62
N LEU A 14 20.56 9.73 38.62
CA LEU A 14 21.47 8.61 38.53
C LEU A 14 21.23 7.72 39.76
N VAL A 15 20.69 6.54 39.59
CA VAL A 15 20.68 5.50 40.62
C VAL A 15 21.64 4.40 40.20
N LEU A 16 22.82 4.50 40.77
CA LEU A 16 23.84 3.46 40.79
C LEU A 16 23.45 2.45 41.87
N LEU A 17 23.34 1.17 41.58
CA LEU A 17 23.34 0.07 42.55
C LEU A 17 23.80 -1.24 41.89
N PRO A 18 24.34 -2.18 42.70
CA PRO A 18 25.65 -2.70 42.44
C PRO A 18 25.64 -4.09 41.81
N VAL A 19 26.79 -4.37 41.25
CA VAL A 19 27.22 -5.70 40.75
C VAL A 19 27.24 -6.71 41.90
N ILE A 20 26.47 -7.78 41.78
CA ILE A 20 26.73 -9.00 42.55
C ILE A 20 27.11 -10.08 41.55
N PHE A 21 28.39 -10.41 41.55
CA PHE A 21 28.99 -11.59 40.95
C PHE A 21 28.58 -12.80 41.80
N VAL A 22 27.90 -13.75 41.18
CA VAL A 22 27.89 -15.13 41.69
C VAL A 22 28.31 -16.02 40.53
N VAL A 23 29.52 -16.54 40.69
CA VAL A 23 30.09 -17.61 39.86
C VAL A 23 29.61 -18.94 40.48
N LEU A 24 29.14 -19.86 39.75
CA LEU A 24 29.46 -21.29 39.61
C LEU A 24 28.30 -22.08 39.00
N GLY A 25 28.61 -22.84 37.99
CA GLY A 25 27.74 -23.92 37.54
C GLY A 25 27.92 -24.32 36.07
N PHE A 26 29.03 -25.00 35.78
CA PHE A 26 29.22 -25.73 34.53
C PHE A 26 28.17 -26.85 34.45
N VAL A 27 27.30 -26.81 33.48
CA VAL A 27 26.62 -27.98 32.95
C VAL A 27 26.65 -27.89 31.42
N SER A 28 27.45 -28.77 30.83
CA SER A 28 27.39 -29.13 29.42
C SER A 28 26.00 -29.69 29.11
N GLY A 29 25.25 -28.98 28.32
CA GLY A 29 24.01 -29.48 27.71
C GLY A 29 24.02 -29.00 26.24
N CYS A 30 24.26 -29.93 25.31
CA CYS A 30 23.90 -29.75 23.92
C CYS A 30 22.40 -29.45 23.82
N GLY A 31 22.03 -28.23 23.64
CA GLY A 31 20.67 -27.77 23.40
C GLY A 31 20.60 -27.09 22.06
N ASN A 32 19.96 -27.80 21.15
CA ASN A 32 19.50 -27.32 19.85
C ASN A 32 18.95 -25.91 19.98
N SER A 33 19.57 -24.94 19.30
CA SER A 33 19.02 -23.58 19.17
C SER A 33 17.84 -23.63 18.22
N GLU A 34 16.68 -23.96 18.74
CA GLU A 34 15.42 -23.68 18.07
C GLU A 34 15.24 -22.15 18.05
N LYS A 35 15.53 -21.59 16.91
CA LYS A 35 15.13 -20.25 16.52
C LYS A 35 13.61 -20.17 16.70
N PRO A 36 13.06 -19.19 17.46
CA PRO A 36 11.62 -19.05 17.56
C PRO A 36 11.05 -18.82 16.16
N SER A 37 10.26 -19.78 15.70
CA SER A 37 9.48 -19.68 14.48
C SER A 37 8.44 -18.59 14.72
N ILE A 38 8.61 -17.46 14.07
CA ILE A 38 7.57 -16.43 13.98
C ILE A 38 6.39 -17.10 13.28
N PRO A 39 5.18 -17.13 13.86
CA PRO A 39 4.03 -17.75 13.21
C PRO A 39 3.71 -16.97 11.95
N ASN A 40 3.93 -17.63 10.82
CA ASN A 40 3.34 -17.47 9.51
C ASN A 40 2.72 -16.10 9.20
N GLN A 41 3.59 -15.13 8.95
CA GLN A 41 3.18 -13.96 8.18
C GLN A 41 2.95 -14.47 6.76
N PRO A 42 1.75 -14.33 6.18
CA PRO A 42 1.55 -14.74 4.80
C PRO A 42 2.52 -13.91 3.95
N SER A 43 3.51 -14.60 3.39
CA SER A 43 4.37 -14.02 2.37
C SER A 43 3.43 -13.50 1.28
N ALA A 44 3.35 -12.18 1.12
CA ALA A 44 2.65 -11.56 0.03
C ALA A 44 3.40 -11.91 -1.25
N SER A 45 3.21 -13.13 -1.74
CA SER A 45 3.59 -13.49 -3.10
C SER A 45 2.66 -12.68 -3.99
N SER A 46 3.23 -11.77 -4.78
CA SER A 46 2.46 -11.06 -5.80
C SER A 46 1.67 -12.06 -6.63
N PRO A 47 0.36 -11.85 -6.80
CA PRO A 47 -0.45 -12.75 -7.58
C PRO A 47 0.10 -12.82 -9.01
N SER A 48 0.12 -14.02 -9.59
CA SER A 48 0.60 -14.26 -10.96
C SER A 48 -0.34 -13.71 -12.06
N GLY A 49 -1.43 -13.05 -11.68
CA GLY A 49 -2.41 -12.43 -12.56
C GLY A 49 -3.43 -11.61 -11.78
N PRO A 50 -4.30 -10.85 -12.46
CA PRO A 50 -5.33 -10.05 -11.83
C PRO A 50 -6.32 -10.94 -11.06
N ALA A 51 -6.89 -10.40 -9.99
CA ALA A 51 -7.89 -11.09 -9.20
C ALA A 51 -9.06 -11.54 -10.07
N LYS A 52 -9.54 -12.76 -9.84
CA LYS A 52 -10.77 -13.23 -10.50
C LYS A 52 -11.96 -12.54 -9.85
N VAL A 53 -12.60 -11.66 -10.60
CA VAL A 53 -13.82 -10.96 -10.16
C VAL A 53 -15.05 -11.64 -10.74
N ASN A 54 -16.11 -11.74 -9.95
CA ASN A 54 -17.39 -12.28 -10.35
C ASN A 54 -18.43 -11.16 -10.38
N GLY A 55 -19.42 -11.28 -11.24
CA GLY A 55 -20.52 -10.32 -11.39
C GLY A 55 -20.23 -9.23 -12.41
N GLN A 56 -21.23 -8.37 -12.60
CA GLN A 56 -21.15 -7.26 -13.53
C GLN A 56 -20.31 -6.12 -12.94
N PRO A 57 -19.47 -5.48 -13.76
CA PRO A 57 -18.75 -4.28 -13.33
C PRO A 57 -19.70 -3.09 -13.16
N THR A 58 -19.32 -2.18 -12.29
CA THR A 58 -19.81 -0.82 -12.39
C THR A 58 -19.08 -0.15 -13.54
N THR A 59 -19.83 0.36 -14.51
CA THR A 59 -19.28 1.08 -15.66
C THR A 59 -19.65 2.55 -15.55
N THR A 60 -18.65 3.41 -15.63
CA THR A 60 -18.85 4.86 -15.58
C THR A 60 -19.12 5.43 -16.97
N ALA A 61 -19.56 6.68 -17.02
CA ALA A 61 -19.82 7.36 -18.29
C ALA A 61 -18.56 7.55 -19.16
N SER A 62 -17.38 7.57 -18.55
CA SER A 62 -16.09 7.65 -19.23
C SER A 62 -15.62 6.31 -19.83
N GLY A 63 -16.30 5.21 -19.50
CA GLY A 63 -15.96 3.86 -19.93
C GLY A 63 -15.03 3.11 -18.98
N LEU A 64 -14.70 3.66 -17.81
CA LEU A 64 -14.04 2.93 -16.76
C LEU A 64 -14.95 1.81 -16.23
N GLN A 65 -14.38 0.62 -16.05
CA GLN A 65 -15.06 -0.49 -15.40
C GLN A 65 -14.36 -0.84 -14.10
N TYR A 66 -15.13 -1.10 -13.04
CA TYR A 66 -14.54 -1.54 -11.78
C TYR A 66 -15.42 -2.54 -11.03
N TRP A 67 -14.76 -3.32 -10.18
CA TRP A 67 -15.37 -4.28 -9.27
C TRP A 67 -14.84 -4.05 -7.87
N ASP A 68 -15.73 -3.85 -6.90
CA ASP A 68 -15.35 -3.84 -5.49
C ASP A 68 -15.17 -5.28 -5.01
N ILE A 69 -13.92 -5.69 -4.80
CA ILE A 69 -13.57 -7.01 -4.28
C ILE A 69 -13.79 -7.05 -2.78
N VAL A 70 -13.37 -5.98 -2.10
CA VAL A 70 -13.59 -5.75 -0.66
C VAL A 70 -14.00 -4.31 -0.48
N VAL A 71 -15.12 -4.10 0.19
CA VAL A 71 -15.53 -2.75 0.61
C VAL A 71 -14.86 -2.42 1.94
N GLY A 72 -13.99 -1.41 1.94
CA GLY A 72 -13.33 -0.93 3.15
C GLY A 72 -14.30 -0.28 4.13
N THR A 73 -13.86 -0.13 5.37
CA THR A 73 -14.63 0.49 6.46
C THR A 73 -14.02 1.80 6.96
N GLY A 74 -12.84 2.15 6.46
CA GLY A 74 -12.11 3.36 6.86
C GLY A 74 -12.56 4.63 6.15
N ALA A 75 -11.71 5.65 6.18
CA ALA A 75 -11.97 6.94 5.54
C ALA A 75 -12.19 6.80 4.03
N THR A 76 -13.10 7.61 3.48
CA THR A 76 -13.40 7.61 2.06
C THR A 76 -12.40 8.48 1.30
N ALA A 77 -11.87 7.95 0.18
CA ALA A 77 -11.02 8.67 -0.74
C ALA A 77 -11.83 9.73 -1.50
N VAL A 78 -11.45 10.98 -1.29
CA VAL A 78 -12.09 12.14 -1.95
C VAL A 78 -11.02 12.96 -2.68
N PRO A 79 -11.37 13.61 -3.80
CA PRO A 79 -10.44 14.48 -4.52
C PRO A 79 -9.79 15.53 -3.61
N GLY A 80 -8.52 15.85 -3.88
CA GLY A 80 -7.71 16.78 -3.08
C GLY A 80 -7.06 16.18 -1.83
N LYS A 81 -7.30 14.90 -1.54
CA LYS A 81 -6.66 14.22 -0.41
C LYS A 81 -5.54 13.29 -0.88
N PRO A 82 -4.43 13.22 -0.12
CA PRO A 82 -3.42 12.22 -0.37
C PRO A 82 -3.97 10.83 0.00
N VAL A 83 -3.71 9.87 -0.87
CA VAL A 83 -4.09 8.48 -0.67
C VAL A 83 -2.87 7.58 -0.78
N SER A 84 -2.84 6.54 0.04
CA SER A 84 -1.79 5.52 0.03
C SER A 84 -2.40 4.20 -0.42
N VAL A 85 -1.84 3.60 -1.48
CA VAL A 85 -2.37 2.38 -2.08
C VAL A 85 -1.28 1.34 -2.30
N HIS A 86 -1.65 0.08 -2.21
CA HIS A 86 -0.95 -0.99 -2.90
C HIS A 86 -1.66 -1.32 -4.20
N TYR A 87 -0.88 -1.62 -5.22
CA TYR A 87 -1.42 -2.01 -6.52
C TYR A 87 -0.53 -2.99 -7.25
N THR A 88 -1.16 -3.72 -8.16
CA THR A 88 -0.47 -4.45 -9.23
C THR A 88 -1.21 -4.21 -10.53
N GLY A 89 -0.47 -3.95 -11.59
CA GLY A 89 -1.00 -3.65 -12.92
C GLY A 89 -0.61 -4.70 -13.95
N TRP A 90 -1.58 -5.09 -14.77
CA TRP A 90 -1.44 -6.05 -15.87
C TRP A 90 -2.00 -5.48 -17.16
N LEU A 91 -1.44 -5.96 -18.25
CA LEU A 91 -2.08 -5.89 -19.57
C LEU A 91 -3.22 -6.92 -19.64
N THR A 92 -4.13 -6.75 -20.58
CA THR A 92 -5.20 -7.75 -20.82
C THR A 92 -4.67 -9.11 -21.29
N SER A 93 -3.41 -9.18 -21.72
CA SER A 93 -2.69 -10.43 -21.99
C SER A 93 -2.37 -11.22 -20.72
N GLY A 94 -2.51 -10.60 -19.53
CA GLY A 94 -2.08 -11.16 -18.25
C GLY A 94 -0.64 -10.82 -17.87
N GLU A 95 0.08 -10.11 -18.72
CA GLU A 95 1.45 -9.66 -18.44
C GLU A 95 1.45 -8.56 -17.39
N LYS A 96 2.18 -8.77 -16.28
CA LYS A 96 2.37 -7.79 -15.21
C LYS A 96 3.40 -6.76 -15.67
N PHE A 97 3.05 -5.48 -15.61
CA PHE A 97 3.96 -4.40 -15.99
C PHE A 97 4.44 -3.54 -14.81
N ASP A 98 3.70 -3.50 -13.71
CA ASP A 98 4.11 -2.73 -12.52
C ASP A 98 3.42 -3.24 -11.25
N SER A 99 4.11 -3.12 -10.09
CA SER A 99 3.57 -3.50 -8.79
C SER A 99 4.26 -2.76 -7.66
N SER A 100 3.49 -2.09 -6.81
CA SER A 100 3.99 -1.52 -5.56
C SER A 100 4.23 -2.60 -4.49
N VAL A 101 3.53 -3.74 -4.61
CA VAL A 101 3.71 -4.89 -3.72
C VAL A 101 5.10 -5.50 -3.91
N ASP A 102 5.54 -5.67 -5.17
CA ASP A 102 6.89 -6.17 -5.49
C ASP A 102 7.98 -5.24 -4.96
N ARG A 103 7.71 -3.94 -4.89
CA ARG A 103 8.62 -2.94 -4.32
C ARG A 103 8.58 -2.89 -2.79
N GLY A 104 7.63 -3.57 -2.14
CA GLY A 104 7.45 -3.57 -0.69
C GLY A 104 7.09 -2.21 -0.10
N LYS A 105 6.61 -1.26 -0.94
CA LYS A 105 6.30 0.11 -0.53
C LYS A 105 5.01 0.60 -1.16
N PRO A 106 4.07 1.12 -0.36
CA PRO A 106 2.86 1.74 -0.88
C PRO A 106 3.18 2.94 -1.78
N PHE A 107 2.31 3.17 -2.73
CA PHE A 107 2.34 4.34 -3.60
C PHE A 107 1.41 5.41 -3.04
N VAL A 108 1.93 6.64 -2.92
CA VAL A 108 1.17 7.78 -2.38
C VAL A 108 1.02 8.84 -3.47
N PHE A 109 -0.21 9.34 -3.64
CA PHE A 109 -0.51 10.41 -4.58
C PHE A 109 -1.72 11.23 -4.10
N SER A 110 -1.86 12.46 -4.59
CA SER A 110 -3.04 13.30 -4.35
C SER A 110 -4.14 12.96 -5.35
N LEU A 111 -5.27 12.49 -4.84
CA LEU A 111 -6.39 12.05 -5.67
C LEU A 111 -7.05 13.21 -6.41
N GLY A 112 -7.32 13.03 -7.70
CA GLY A 112 -8.03 14.02 -8.53
C GLY A 112 -7.18 15.21 -9.00
N GLU A 113 -5.87 15.18 -8.78
CA GLU A 113 -4.95 16.26 -9.20
C GLU A 113 -4.16 15.95 -10.47
N GLY A 114 -4.51 14.86 -11.16
CA GLY A 114 -3.83 14.48 -12.40
C GLY A 114 -2.39 13.99 -12.21
N GLN A 115 -2.03 13.58 -11.00
CA GLN A 115 -0.71 12.98 -10.73
C GLN A 115 -0.60 11.54 -11.25
N VAL A 116 -1.73 10.95 -11.57
CA VAL A 116 -1.89 9.59 -12.08
C VAL A 116 -2.77 9.59 -13.33
N ILE A 117 -2.88 8.45 -14.00
CA ILE A 117 -3.79 8.31 -15.14
C ILE A 117 -5.25 8.56 -14.73
N LYS A 118 -6.05 9.11 -15.64
CA LYS A 118 -7.45 9.51 -15.37
C LYS A 118 -8.28 8.38 -14.79
N GLY A 119 -8.06 7.14 -15.25
CA GLY A 119 -8.75 5.97 -14.74
C GLY A 119 -8.47 5.69 -13.26
N TRP A 120 -7.33 6.13 -12.72
CA TRP A 120 -7.03 6.03 -11.30
C TRP A 120 -7.70 7.14 -10.49
N ASP A 121 -7.63 8.39 -10.95
CA ASP A 121 -8.31 9.51 -10.28
C ASP A 121 -9.81 9.24 -10.15
N GLU A 122 -10.42 8.64 -11.19
CA GLU A 122 -11.82 8.26 -11.18
C GLU A 122 -12.08 6.98 -10.39
N GLY A 123 -11.24 5.95 -10.59
CA GLY A 123 -11.48 4.61 -10.05
C GLY A 123 -11.19 4.46 -8.56
N VAL A 124 -10.27 5.26 -8.01
CA VAL A 124 -9.94 5.25 -6.56
C VAL A 124 -10.88 6.17 -5.78
N ALA A 125 -11.47 7.17 -6.44
CA ALA A 125 -12.46 8.03 -5.80
C ALA A 125 -13.64 7.21 -5.25
N GLY A 126 -14.06 7.54 -4.03
CA GLY A 126 -15.13 6.84 -3.33
C GLY A 126 -14.75 5.50 -2.70
N MET A 127 -13.55 4.98 -2.92
CA MET A 127 -13.06 3.84 -2.14
C MET A 127 -12.91 4.19 -0.67
N LYS A 128 -13.07 3.20 0.21
CA LYS A 128 -12.80 3.36 1.63
C LYS A 128 -11.50 2.66 2.00
N ALA A 129 -10.73 3.23 2.92
CA ALA A 129 -9.51 2.61 3.42
C ALA A 129 -9.78 1.19 3.95
N GLY A 130 -8.88 0.26 3.64
CA GLY A 130 -9.05 -1.19 3.82
C GLY A 130 -9.81 -1.86 2.68
N GLY A 131 -10.27 -1.13 1.66
CA GLY A 131 -10.96 -1.67 0.49
C GLY A 131 -10.02 -2.14 -0.60
N LYS A 132 -10.51 -3.10 -1.40
CA LYS A 132 -9.84 -3.59 -2.62
C LYS A 132 -10.78 -3.48 -3.81
N ARG A 133 -10.27 -2.94 -4.89
CA ARG A 133 -11.00 -2.72 -6.14
C ARG A 133 -10.16 -3.14 -7.33
N GLN A 134 -10.77 -3.84 -8.26
CA GLN A 134 -10.17 -4.05 -9.58
C GLN A 134 -10.68 -2.98 -10.54
N LEU A 135 -9.74 -2.38 -11.27
CA LEU A 135 -10.01 -1.38 -12.30
C LEU A 135 -9.68 -1.96 -13.66
N ARG A 136 -10.56 -1.80 -14.63
CA ARG A 136 -10.30 -2.04 -16.05
C ARG A 136 -10.38 -0.71 -16.77
N ILE A 137 -9.24 -0.21 -17.21
CA ILE A 137 -9.05 1.15 -17.68
C ILE A 137 -8.86 1.13 -19.20
N PRO A 138 -9.78 1.72 -19.97
CA PRO A 138 -9.62 1.84 -21.42
C PRO A 138 -8.47 2.78 -21.77
N PRO A 139 -7.89 2.69 -22.97
CA PRO A 139 -6.75 3.51 -23.39
C PRO A 139 -6.96 5.01 -23.19
N SER A 140 -8.15 5.53 -23.41
CA SER A 140 -8.51 6.95 -23.26
C SER A 140 -8.36 7.49 -21.84
N LEU A 141 -8.44 6.62 -20.85
CA LEU A 141 -8.26 6.93 -19.43
C LEU A 141 -6.89 6.47 -18.88
N GLY A 142 -6.09 5.82 -19.75
CA GLY A 142 -4.76 5.33 -19.46
C GLY A 142 -3.68 6.07 -20.24
N TYR A 143 -2.88 5.34 -21.01
CA TYR A 143 -1.74 5.87 -21.76
C TYR A 143 -2.03 6.14 -23.24
N GLY A 144 -3.29 6.04 -23.66
CA GLY A 144 -3.75 6.43 -24.99
C GLY A 144 -3.07 5.67 -26.14
N ASP A 145 -2.94 6.39 -27.27
CA ASP A 145 -2.37 5.83 -28.51
C ASP A 145 -0.84 5.73 -28.48
N SER A 146 -0.19 6.30 -27.48
CA SER A 146 1.28 6.30 -27.37
C SER A 146 1.82 5.13 -26.56
N GLY A 147 1.02 4.55 -25.65
CA GLY A 147 1.52 3.61 -24.67
C GLY A 147 2.48 4.25 -23.68
N ALA A 148 3.26 3.46 -22.96
CA ALA A 148 4.23 3.97 -22.00
C ALA A 148 5.43 3.03 -21.81
N GLY A 149 6.63 3.61 -21.72
CA GLY A 149 7.86 2.98 -21.25
C GLY A 149 8.32 1.75 -22.04
N GLY A 150 7.81 1.52 -23.24
CA GLY A 150 8.11 0.31 -24.03
C GLY A 150 7.49 -0.98 -23.47
N VAL A 151 6.83 -0.90 -22.32
CA VAL A 151 6.18 -2.03 -21.64
C VAL A 151 4.68 -2.03 -21.87
N ILE A 152 4.08 -0.85 -21.95
CA ILE A 152 2.65 -0.67 -22.23
C ILE A 152 2.49 -0.32 -23.71
N PRO A 153 1.90 -1.20 -24.53
CA PRO A 153 1.73 -0.94 -25.96
C PRO A 153 0.70 0.16 -26.22
N PRO A 154 0.73 0.77 -27.41
CA PRO A 154 -0.33 1.66 -27.86
C PRO A 154 -1.72 1.06 -27.73
N LYS A 155 -2.68 1.87 -27.33
CA LYS A 155 -4.10 1.48 -27.21
C LYS A 155 -4.35 0.33 -26.24
N ALA A 156 -3.47 0.14 -25.24
CA ALA A 156 -3.63 -0.92 -24.25
C ALA A 156 -4.76 -0.61 -23.28
N THR A 157 -5.62 -1.60 -23.05
CA THR A 157 -6.50 -1.64 -21.89
C THR A 157 -5.71 -2.19 -20.71
N LEU A 158 -5.78 -1.52 -19.56
CA LEU A 158 -5.03 -1.88 -18.36
C LEU A 158 -5.96 -2.49 -17.31
N VAL A 159 -5.45 -3.45 -16.57
CA VAL A 159 -6.14 -4.04 -15.41
C VAL A 159 -5.29 -3.79 -14.18
N PHE A 160 -5.88 -3.22 -13.13
CA PHE A 160 -5.22 -2.99 -11.86
C PHE A 160 -6.03 -3.59 -10.73
N ASP A 161 -5.37 -4.30 -9.82
CA ASP A 161 -5.90 -4.56 -8.50
C ASP A 161 -5.33 -3.51 -7.56
N VAL A 162 -6.20 -2.73 -6.93
CA VAL A 162 -5.83 -1.62 -6.05
C VAL A 162 -6.38 -1.89 -4.66
N GLU A 163 -5.52 -1.78 -3.67
CA GLU A 163 -5.88 -1.79 -2.25
C GLU A 163 -5.62 -0.41 -1.66
N LEU A 164 -6.68 0.24 -1.18
CA LEU A 164 -6.56 1.53 -0.50
C LEU A 164 -6.20 1.29 0.96
N ILE A 165 -4.98 1.70 1.34
CA ILE A 165 -4.46 1.51 2.70
C ILE A 165 -4.91 2.63 3.60
N GLU A 166 -4.71 3.88 3.16
CA GLU A 166 -4.95 5.06 3.97
C GLU A 166 -5.40 6.25 3.12
N VAL A 167 -6.21 7.11 3.72
CA VAL A 167 -6.56 8.44 3.21
C VAL A 167 -5.99 9.45 4.18
N GLY A 168 -5.12 10.32 3.69
CA GLY A 168 -4.51 11.38 4.49
C GLY A 168 -5.51 12.45 4.92
N LYS A 169 -5.13 13.19 5.95
CA LYS A 169 -5.92 14.28 6.54
C LYS A 169 -5.88 15.54 5.69
#